data_2e08411aa2aabff296a656961c4c2932
#
_entry.id   2e08411aa2aabff296a656961c4c2932
#
_cell.length_a   1.000
_cell.length_b   1.000
_cell.length_c   1.000
_cell.angle_alpha   90.00
_cell.angle_beta   90.00
_cell.angle_gamma   90.00
#
_symmetry.space_group_name_H-M   'P 1'
#
loop_
_entity.id
_entity.type
_entity.pdbx_description
1 polymer ?
#
loop_
_entity_poly.entity_id
_entity_poly.type
_entity_poly.pdbx_seq_one_letter_code
_entity_poly.pdbx_strand_id
1 'polypeptide(L)'
;MKKKLLTFIISLAITIQAGAQERTVENRPYTDLRPFHFGVLVGTHFQDIEFQNAGPVTYLDADGIEQQSCVTVDQDRWDTGFTVGVLGEFRLNTHFQLRIAPAMYFGTRHLSFYNMLEKDGAGNPIQQKQEMKTAYISSALDLIFAAQRFNNHRPYIMAGINPMMNLNSKNEDYIKMKKTDLF
;
A
#
# COMPACT_ATOMS: atom_id res chain seq x y z
N MET A 1 -8.19 -25.06 -17.93
CA MET A 1 -7.26 -24.20 -17.14
C MET A 1 -6.72 -24.93 -15.90
N LYS A 2 -7.55 -25.58 -15.06
CA LYS A 2 -7.13 -26.28 -13.82
C LYS A 2 -6.02 -27.33 -14.03
N LYS A 3 -6.10 -28.15 -15.11
CA LYS A 3 -5.08 -29.17 -15.42
C LYS A 3 -3.71 -28.57 -15.76
N LYS A 4 -3.66 -27.46 -16.52
CA LYS A 4 -2.41 -26.76 -16.87
C LYS A 4 -1.74 -26.13 -15.65
N LEU A 5 -2.55 -25.57 -14.72
CA LEU A 5 -2.06 -25.02 -13.46
C LEU A 5 -1.47 -26.11 -12.58
N LEU A 6 -2.15 -27.27 -12.48
CA LEU A 6 -1.65 -28.40 -11.70
C LEU A 6 -0.33 -28.94 -12.25
N THR A 7 -0.21 -29.07 -13.58
CA THR A 7 1.04 -29.51 -14.23
C THR A 7 2.18 -28.53 -13.98
N PHE A 8 1.90 -27.21 -14.00
CA PHE A 8 2.88 -26.18 -13.70
C PHE A 8 3.37 -26.25 -12.25
N ILE A 9 2.47 -26.45 -11.28
CA ILE A 9 2.80 -26.58 -9.85
C ILE A 9 3.65 -27.85 -9.63
N ILE A 10 3.28 -28.97 -10.26
CA ILE A 10 4.04 -30.23 -10.16
C ILE A 10 5.42 -30.09 -10.77
N SER A 11 5.56 -29.45 -11.95
CA SER A 11 6.88 -29.22 -12.57
C SER A 11 7.77 -28.31 -11.72
N LEU A 12 7.19 -27.27 -11.11
CA LEU A 12 7.90 -26.38 -10.19
C LEU A 12 8.40 -27.13 -8.93
N ALA A 13 7.57 -28.01 -8.38
CA ALA A 13 7.94 -28.83 -7.23
C ALA A 13 9.10 -29.80 -7.54
N ILE A 14 9.11 -30.38 -8.74
CA ILE A 14 10.20 -31.32 -9.18
C ILE A 14 11.52 -30.57 -9.39
N THR A 15 11.49 -29.34 -9.93
CA THR A 15 12.71 -28.55 -10.13
C THR A 15 13.36 -28.12 -8.81
N ILE A 16 12.56 -27.90 -7.76
CA ILE A 16 13.09 -27.59 -6.43
C ILE A 16 13.84 -28.77 -5.81
N GLN A 17 13.42 -30.01 -6.09
CA GLN A 17 14.09 -31.21 -5.56
C GLN A 17 15.41 -31.53 -6.26
N ALA A 18 15.56 -31.21 -7.54
CA ALA A 18 16.76 -31.51 -8.31
C ALA A 18 18.03 -30.75 -7.84
N GLY A 19 17.85 -29.58 -7.21
CA GLY A 19 18.95 -28.79 -6.64
C GLY A 19 19.43 -29.20 -5.25
N ALA A 20 18.82 -30.22 -4.63
CA ALA A 20 19.06 -30.57 -3.21
C ALA A 20 20.15 -31.61 -2.98
N GLN A 21 20.89 -32.05 -4.01
CA GLN A 21 21.79 -33.16 -3.88
C GLN A 21 23.22 -32.82 -3.41
N GLU A 22 23.66 -31.59 -3.47
CA GLU A 22 24.95 -31.18 -2.91
C GLU A 22 24.75 -30.43 -1.58
N ARG A 23 25.25 -30.99 -0.49
CA ARG A 23 25.32 -30.28 0.80
C ARG A 23 26.34 -29.16 0.69
N THR A 24 25.85 -27.98 0.35
CA THR A 24 26.61 -26.73 0.42
C THR A 24 26.82 -26.35 1.88
N VAL A 25 28.01 -25.89 2.23
CA VAL A 25 28.32 -25.40 3.59
C VAL A 25 27.37 -24.25 3.89
N GLU A 26 26.62 -24.34 5.00
CA GLU A 26 25.68 -23.31 5.43
C GLU A 26 26.43 -22.02 5.80
N ASN A 27 26.01 -20.90 5.20
CA ASN A 27 26.44 -19.58 5.63
C ASN A 27 25.76 -19.24 6.97
N ARG A 28 26.54 -19.04 8.03
CA ARG A 28 26.04 -18.71 9.37
C ARG A 28 25.02 -19.72 9.91
N PRO A 29 25.41 -20.97 10.18
CA PRO A 29 24.49 -22.08 10.50
C PRO A 29 23.62 -21.84 11.74
N TYR A 30 24.06 -21.01 12.68
CA TYR A 30 23.33 -20.75 13.94
C TYR A 30 22.47 -19.48 13.92
N THR A 31 22.39 -18.76 12.80
CA THR A 31 21.62 -17.51 12.72
C THR A 31 20.14 -17.76 12.98
N ASP A 32 19.58 -18.85 12.45
CA ASP A 32 18.17 -19.20 12.62
C ASP A 32 17.80 -19.61 14.04
N LEU A 33 18.79 -19.86 14.88
CA LEU A 33 18.59 -20.22 16.29
C LEU A 33 18.48 -19.00 17.22
N ARG A 34 18.84 -17.82 16.73
CA ARG A 34 18.78 -16.61 17.53
C ARG A 34 17.33 -16.31 17.91
N PRO A 35 17.05 -15.91 19.16
CA PRO A 35 15.69 -15.63 19.62
C PRO A 35 15.12 -14.35 18.98
N PHE A 36 16.00 -13.43 18.58
CA PHE A 36 15.61 -12.14 18.04
C PHE A 36 16.46 -11.73 16.84
N HIS A 37 15.79 -11.18 15.82
CA HIS A 37 16.42 -10.53 14.68
C HIS A 37 15.90 -9.12 14.55
N PHE A 38 16.77 -8.21 14.15
CA PHE A 38 16.45 -6.84 13.89
C PHE A 38 16.86 -6.46 12.47
N GLY A 39 16.07 -5.62 11.81
CA GLY A 39 16.37 -5.15 10.46
C GLY A 39 15.83 -3.75 10.21
N VAL A 40 16.26 -3.18 9.10
CA VAL A 40 15.78 -1.89 8.58
C VAL A 40 15.05 -2.16 7.27
N LEU A 41 13.93 -1.47 7.07
CA LEU A 41 13.12 -1.54 5.88
C LEU A 41 13.22 -0.19 5.16
N VAL A 42 13.62 -0.24 3.89
CA VAL A 42 13.61 0.92 2.99
C VAL A 42 12.98 0.47 1.69
N GLY A 43 12.06 1.26 1.16
CA GLY A 43 11.37 0.91 -0.06
C GLY A 43 10.73 2.10 -0.75
N THR A 44 10.22 1.84 -1.94
CA THR A 44 9.39 2.75 -2.71
C THR A 44 8.00 2.15 -2.86
N HIS A 45 6.99 3.02 -2.97
CA HIS A 45 5.61 2.60 -3.15
C HIS A 45 4.88 3.60 -4.05
N PHE A 46 3.74 3.16 -4.59
CA PHE A 46 2.78 4.02 -5.27
C PHE A 46 1.53 4.10 -4.41
N GLN A 47 0.93 5.29 -4.35
CA GLN A 47 -0.31 5.52 -3.62
C GLN A 47 -1.41 5.85 -4.62
N ASP A 48 -2.48 5.09 -4.57
CA ASP A 48 -3.67 5.28 -5.36
C ASP A 48 -4.87 5.58 -4.45
N ILE A 49 -5.82 6.35 -4.95
CA ILE A 49 -7.12 6.60 -4.30
C ILE A 49 -8.21 6.41 -5.35
N GLU A 50 -9.14 5.53 -5.04
CA GLU A 50 -10.37 5.41 -5.79
C GLU A 50 -11.42 6.34 -5.18
N PHE A 51 -11.96 7.24 -6.01
CA PHE A 51 -13.02 8.17 -5.62
C PHE A 51 -14.36 7.66 -6.06
N GLN A 52 -15.33 7.68 -5.15
CA GLN A 52 -16.73 7.51 -5.50
C GLN A 52 -17.37 8.88 -5.72
N ASN A 53 -17.62 9.22 -6.98
CA ASN A 53 -18.27 10.46 -7.32
C ASN A 53 -19.80 10.33 -7.10
N ALA A 54 -20.36 11.18 -6.26
CA ALA A 54 -21.78 11.13 -5.87
C ALA A 54 -22.75 11.65 -6.94
N GLY A 55 -22.23 12.23 -8.04
CA GLY A 55 -23.03 12.89 -9.05
C GLY A 55 -23.49 14.30 -8.64
N PRO A 56 -24.52 14.85 -9.32
CA PRO A 56 -25.03 16.19 -9.01
C PRO A 56 -25.62 16.27 -7.60
N VAL A 57 -25.22 17.28 -6.84
CA VAL A 57 -25.73 17.56 -5.50
C VAL A 57 -26.43 18.92 -5.53
N THR A 58 -27.65 18.99 -5.00
CA THR A 58 -28.39 20.24 -4.82
C THR A 58 -28.11 20.78 -3.43
N TYR A 59 -27.76 22.03 -3.31
CA TYR A 59 -27.58 22.75 -2.05
C TYR A 59 -28.25 24.11 -2.07
N LEU A 60 -28.55 24.65 -0.89
CA LEU A 60 -29.10 26.00 -0.74
C LEU A 60 -27.91 26.95 -0.56
N ASP A 61 -27.89 28.00 -1.37
CA ASP A 61 -26.97 29.12 -1.22
C ASP A 61 -27.31 29.97 0.02
N ALA A 62 -26.40 30.87 0.42
CA ALA A 62 -26.59 31.78 1.53
C ALA A 62 -27.90 32.62 1.40
N ASP A 63 -28.36 32.86 0.18
CA ASP A 63 -29.58 33.57 -0.15
C ASP A 63 -30.84 32.66 -0.22
N GLY A 64 -30.71 31.37 0.10
CA GLY A 64 -31.80 30.41 0.09
C GLY A 64 -32.20 29.91 -1.30
N ILE A 65 -31.39 30.15 -2.32
CA ILE A 65 -31.62 29.71 -3.71
C ILE A 65 -31.06 28.32 -3.89
N GLU A 66 -31.84 27.40 -4.47
CA GLU A 66 -31.35 26.05 -4.83
C GLU A 66 -30.35 26.14 -5.97
N GLN A 67 -29.14 25.69 -5.69
CA GLN A 67 -28.05 25.54 -6.67
C GLN A 67 -27.67 24.09 -6.85
N GLN A 68 -27.25 23.70 -8.05
CA GLN A 68 -26.73 22.39 -8.35
C GLN A 68 -25.22 22.47 -8.53
N SER A 69 -24.56 21.47 -7.97
CA SER A 69 -23.13 21.28 -8.15
C SER A 69 -22.83 19.85 -8.56
N CYS A 70 -21.90 19.67 -9.49
CA CYS A 70 -21.41 18.39 -9.90
C CYS A 70 -19.87 18.45 -10.04
N VAL A 71 -19.20 18.11 -8.93
CA VAL A 71 -17.73 18.06 -8.92
C VAL A 71 -17.27 16.62 -8.88
N THR A 72 -16.49 16.24 -9.88
CA THR A 72 -15.78 14.95 -9.92
C THR A 72 -14.33 15.14 -9.57
N VAL A 73 -13.76 14.12 -8.93
CA VAL A 73 -12.35 14.11 -8.51
C VAL A 73 -11.67 12.89 -9.13
N ASP A 74 -10.47 13.09 -9.61
CA ASP A 74 -9.63 12.02 -10.15
C ASP A 74 -8.17 12.24 -9.76
N GLN A 75 -7.38 11.17 -9.78
CA GLN A 75 -5.95 11.25 -9.57
C GLN A 75 -5.24 11.35 -10.92
N ASP A 76 -4.62 12.50 -11.19
CA ASP A 76 -4.00 12.78 -12.49
C ASP A 76 -2.82 11.89 -12.82
N ARG A 77 -2.01 11.54 -11.80
CA ARG A 77 -0.81 10.73 -11.99
C ARG A 77 -0.41 10.00 -10.72
N TRP A 78 0.37 8.95 -10.92
CA TRP A 78 0.96 8.18 -9.84
C TRP A 78 2.37 8.70 -9.55
N ASP A 79 2.54 9.21 -8.36
CA ASP A 79 3.84 9.63 -7.87
C ASP A 79 4.46 8.53 -7.00
N THR A 80 5.78 8.43 -7.09
CA THR A 80 6.53 7.48 -6.28
C THR A 80 6.73 8.06 -4.88
N GLY A 81 6.20 7.36 -3.89
CA GLY A 81 6.50 7.60 -2.49
C GLY A 81 7.68 6.78 -1.99
N PHE A 82 8.16 7.08 -0.78
CA PHE A 82 9.18 6.29 -0.13
C PHE A 82 8.72 5.79 1.24
N THR A 83 9.26 4.65 1.63
CA THR A 83 8.95 3.99 2.90
C THR A 83 10.24 3.79 3.67
N VAL A 84 10.20 4.07 4.95
CA VAL A 84 11.29 3.79 5.88
C VAL A 84 10.71 3.18 7.15
N GLY A 85 11.35 2.13 7.63
CA GLY A 85 10.87 1.44 8.82
C GLY A 85 11.94 0.57 9.45
N VAL A 86 11.56 -0.06 10.53
CA VAL A 86 12.38 -1.05 11.22
C VAL A 86 11.56 -2.32 11.35
N LEU A 87 12.22 -3.44 11.48
CA LEU A 87 11.57 -4.71 11.75
C LEU A 87 12.24 -5.42 12.91
N GLY A 88 11.43 -5.99 13.76
CA GLY A 88 11.83 -6.92 14.81
C GLY A 88 11.17 -8.26 14.58
N GLU A 89 11.94 -9.34 14.65
CA GLU A 89 11.45 -10.68 14.48
C GLU A 89 11.81 -11.52 15.70
N PHE A 90 10.79 -12.08 16.33
CA PHE A 90 10.90 -12.92 17.51
C PHE A 90 10.67 -14.38 17.14
N ARG A 91 11.62 -15.23 17.45
CA ARG A 91 11.46 -16.65 17.28
C ARG A 91 10.62 -17.24 18.41
N LEU A 92 9.42 -17.74 18.07
CA LEU A 92 8.55 -18.41 19.01
C LEU A 92 8.92 -19.89 19.13
N ASN A 93 9.24 -20.52 17.98
CA ASN A 93 9.57 -21.94 17.89
C ASN A 93 10.49 -22.17 16.67
N THR A 94 10.86 -23.41 16.39
CA THR A 94 11.66 -23.79 15.23
C THR A 94 11.02 -23.40 13.90
N HIS A 95 9.69 -23.42 13.84
CA HIS A 95 8.92 -23.13 12.62
C HIS A 95 8.15 -21.82 12.68
N PHE A 96 7.85 -21.27 13.86
CA PHE A 96 7.05 -20.07 14.02
C PHE A 96 7.88 -18.89 14.50
N GLN A 97 7.67 -17.76 13.85
CA GLN A 97 8.26 -16.48 14.18
C GLN A 97 7.19 -15.39 14.15
N LEU A 98 7.30 -14.42 15.03
CA LEU A 98 6.45 -13.23 15.07
C LEU A 98 7.28 -12.04 14.60
N ARG A 99 6.81 -11.34 13.56
CA ARG A 99 7.45 -10.14 13.04
C ARG A 99 6.60 -8.92 13.35
N ILE A 100 7.24 -7.88 13.83
CA ILE A 100 6.66 -6.55 14.04
C ILE A 100 7.47 -5.58 13.20
N ALA A 101 6.80 -4.85 12.30
CA ALA A 101 7.49 -3.96 11.35
C ALA A 101 6.81 -2.59 11.29
N PRO A 102 7.08 -1.70 12.26
CA PRO A 102 6.64 -0.32 12.16
C PRO A 102 7.36 0.39 11.01
N ALA A 103 6.58 1.11 10.20
CA ALA A 103 7.07 1.82 9.04
C ALA A 103 6.31 3.14 8.82
N MET A 104 7.01 4.11 8.23
CA MET A 104 6.44 5.37 7.79
C MET A 104 6.45 5.42 6.26
N TYR A 105 5.34 5.89 5.70
CA TYR A 105 5.13 6.03 4.28
C TYR A 105 4.95 7.51 3.95
N PHE A 106 5.75 8.02 3.04
CA PHE A 106 5.70 9.40 2.59
C PHE A 106 5.44 9.44 1.10
N GLY A 107 4.51 10.26 0.68
CA GLY A 107 4.19 10.40 -0.74
C GLY A 107 3.46 11.71 -1.02
N THR A 108 3.24 11.95 -2.30
CA THR A 108 2.48 13.08 -2.81
C THR A 108 1.43 12.53 -3.76
N ARG A 109 0.24 13.10 -3.76
CA ARG A 109 -0.84 12.80 -4.69
C ARG A 109 -1.24 14.05 -5.42
N HIS A 110 -1.49 13.91 -6.71
CA HIS A 110 -2.00 14.99 -7.55
C HIS A 110 -3.45 14.71 -7.86
N LEU A 111 -4.34 15.57 -7.35
CA LEU A 111 -5.77 15.48 -7.52
C LEU A 111 -6.24 16.53 -8.50
N SER A 112 -7.13 16.14 -9.42
CA SER A 112 -7.82 17.02 -10.32
C SER A 112 -9.31 17.04 -10.00
N PHE A 113 -9.82 18.22 -9.73
CA PHE A 113 -11.23 18.49 -9.51
C PHE A 113 -11.81 19.05 -10.80
N TYR A 114 -12.91 18.47 -11.27
CA TYR A 114 -13.62 18.90 -12.46
C TYR A 114 -15.00 19.37 -12.07
N ASN A 115 -15.33 20.65 -12.37
CA ASN A 115 -16.70 21.14 -12.29
C ASN A 115 -17.41 20.78 -13.60
N MET A 116 -18.36 19.84 -13.54
CA MET A 116 -19.05 19.32 -14.72
C MET A 116 -20.16 20.24 -15.23
N LEU A 117 -20.62 21.19 -14.39
CA LEU A 117 -21.68 22.13 -14.76
C LEU A 117 -21.15 23.39 -15.44
N GLU A 118 -19.97 23.84 -15.01
CA GLU A 118 -19.34 25.01 -15.59
C GLU A 118 -18.29 24.59 -16.63
N LYS A 119 -18.34 25.26 -17.78
CA LYS A 119 -17.41 25.02 -18.88
C LYS A 119 -16.58 26.25 -19.15
N ASP A 120 -15.34 26.04 -19.53
CA ASP A 120 -14.48 27.11 -20.01
C ASP A 120 -14.94 27.61 -21.40
N GLY A 121 -14.32 28.68 -21.92
CA GLY A 121 -14.63 29.22 -23.24
C GLY A 121 -14.36 28.24 -24.41
N ALA A 122 -13.70 27.10 -24.16
CA ALA A 122 -13.45 26.01 -25.12
C ALA A 122 -14.46 24.85 -24.98
N GLY A 123 -15.39 24.92 -24.01
CA GLY A 123 -16.42 23.90 -23.78
C GLY A 123 -15.99 22.74 -22.90
N ASN A 124 -14.78 22.78 -22.28
CA ASN A 124 -14.29 21.76 -21.35
C ASN A 124 -14.72 22.10 -19.91
N PRO A 125 -14.91 21.08 -19.03
CA PRO A 125 -15.16 21.32 -17.60
C PRO A 125 -14.02 22.13 -16.98
N ILE A 126 -14.36 23.05 -16.08
CA ILE A 126 -13.35 23.79 -15.32
C ILE A 126 -12.58 22.81 -14.44
N GLN A 127 -11.26 22.82 -14.58
CA GLN A 127 -10.36 21.93 -13.87
C GLN A 127 -9.54 22.71 -12.84
N GLN A 128 -9.48 22.21 -11.62
CA GLN A 128 -8.58 22.68 -10.59
C GLN A 128 -7.67 21.55 -10.12
N LYS A 129 -6.36 21.78 -10.16
CA LYS A 129 -5.35 20.81 -9.69
C LYS A 129 -4.91 21.13 -8.27
N GLN A 130 -4.76 20.06 -7.49
CA GLN A 130 -4.30 20.17 -6.11
C GLN A 130 -3.25 19.10 -5.82
N GLU A 131 -2.17 19.51 -5.17
CA GLU A 131 -1.15 18.62 -4.65
C GLU A 131 -1.44 18.33 -3.16
N MET A 132 -1.48 17.06 -2.80
CA MET A 132 -1.70 16.61 -1.45
C MET A 132 -0.54 15.75 -0.97
N LYS A 133 0.21 16.26 0.01
CA LYS A 133 1.26 15.49 0.69
C LYS A 133 0.65 14.52 1.67
N THR A 134 1.09 13.29 1.64
CA THR A 134 0.59 12.21 2.49
C THR A 134 1.69 11.64 3.37
N ALA A 135 1.35 11.36 4.61
CA ALA A 135 2.22 10.69 5.56
C ALA A 135 1.39 9.67 6.36
N TYR A 136 1.77 8.40 6.26
CA TYR A 136 1.13 7.31 7.00
C TYR A 136 2.15 6.65 7.91
N ILE A 137 1.70 6.23 9.09
CA ILE A 137 2.42 5.27 9.93
C ILE A 137 1.68 3.95 9.91
N SER A 138 2.41 2.87 9.78
CA SER A 138 1.88 1.53 9.89
C SER A 138 2.70 0.70 10.85
N SER A 139 2.12 -0.40 11.33
CA SER A 139 2.85 -1.39 12.12
C SER A 139 2.36 -2.78 11.75
N ALA A 140 3.03 -3.39 10.78
CA ALA A 140 2.71 -4.75 10.40
C ALA A 140 3.01 -5.72 11.55
N LEU A 141 2.07 -6.62 11.79
CA LEU A 141 2.18 -7.73 12.75
C LEU A 141 1.95 -9.02 11.98
N ASP A 142 3.02 -9.76 11.75
CA ASP A 142 3.02 -10.94 10.88
C ASP A 142 3.43 -12.18 11.66
N LEU A 143 2.68 -13.26 11.46
CA LEU A 143 3.08 -14.60 11.87
C LEU A 143 3.74 -15.30 10.68
N ILE A 144 4.97 -15.75 10.86
CA ILE A 144 5.77 -16.44 9.87
C ILE A 144 5.83 -17.92 10.23
N PHE A 145 5.47 -18.77 9.27
CA PHE A 145 5.72 -20.20 9.33
C PHE A 145 6.85 -20.55 8.37
N ALA A 146 8.00 -20.94 8.91
CA ALA A 146 9.19 -21.25 8.15
C ALA A 146 9.50 -22.75 8.19
N ALA A 147 9.82 -23.32 7.04
CA ALA A 147 10.27 -24.69 6.94
C ALA A 147 11.69 -24.85 7.55
N GLN A 148 12.11 -26.08 7.71
CA GLN A 148 13.50 -26.36 8.05
C GLN A 148 14.43 -25.86 6.93
N ARG A 149 15.57 -25.35 7.32
CA ARG A 149 16.60 -24.93 6.38
C ARG A 149 17.20 -26.14 5.68
N PHE A 150 17.33 -26.01 4.36
CA PHE A 150 18.12 -26.95 3.58
C PHE A 150 19.18 -26.16 2.79
N ASN A 151 20.43 -26.47 3.02
CA ASN A 151 21.56 -25.67 2.56
C ASN A 151 21.41 -24.19 3.00
N ASN A 152 21.40 -23.25 2.04
CA ASN A 152 21.25 -21.82 2.29
C ASN A 152 19.83 -21.31 2.06
N HIS A 153 18.86 -22.19 1.85
CA HIS A 153 17.46 -21.85 1.58
C HIS A 153 16.57 -22.17 2.77
N ARG A 154 15.69 -21.25 3.12
CA ARG A 154 14.66 -21.43 4.14
C ARG A 154 13.36 -20.86 3.62
N PRO A 155 12.52 -21.64 2.95
CA PRO A 155 11.22 -21.17 2.49
C PRO A 155 10.30 -20.89 3.67
N TYR A 156 9.49 -19.87 3.54
CA TYR A 156 8.50 -19.50 4.55
C TYR A 156 7.21 -18.96 3.91
N ILE A 157 6.14 -19.02 4.64
CA ILE A 157 4.88 -18.32 4.37
C ILE A 157 4.60 -17.37 5.52
N MET A 158 3.97 -16.26 5.22
CA MET A 158 3.70 -15.20 6.17
C MET A 158 2.25 -14.74 6.02
N ALA A 159 1.58 -14.52 7.15
CA ALA A 159 0.26 -13.94 7.20
C ALA A 159 0.16 -13.00 8.39
N GLY A 160 -0.50 -11.87 8.23
CA GLY A 160 -0.61 -10.88 9.29
C GLY A 160 -1.58 -9.76 8.99
N ILE A 161 -1.58 -8.76 9.84
CA ILE A 161 -2.37 -7.54 9.74
C ILE A 161 -1.44 -6.33 9.72
N ASN A 162 -1.82 -5.31 8.97
CA ASN A 162 -1.05 -4.07 8.89
C ASN A 162 -1.95 -2.85 9.13
N PRO A 163 -2.24 -2.51 10.40
CA PRO A 163 -2.97 -1.31 10.72
C PRO A 163 -2.17 -0.08 10.25
N MET A 164 -2.86 0.85 9.59
CA MET A 164 -2.30 2.08 9.08
C MET A 164 -3.06 3.28 9.62
N MET A 165 -2.34 4.35 9.94
CA MET A 165 -2.90 5.61 10.41
C MET A 165 -2.36 6.76 9.56
N ASN A 166 -3.27 7.65 9.13
CA ASN A 166 -2.89 8.88 8.45
C ASN A 166 -2.42 9.91 9.49
N LEU A 167 -1.19 10.39 9.34
CA LEU A 167 -0.61 11.42 10.22
C LEU A 167 -1.00 12.85 9.78
N ASN A 168 -1.48 12.99 8.56
CA ASN A 168 -1.75 14.29 7.97
C ASN A 168 -3.26 14.55 7.82
N SER A 169 -3.99 14.51 8.95
CA SER A 169 -5.45 14.72 9.00
C SER A 169 -5.89 16.09 8.47
N LYS A 170 -5.03 17.11 8.54
CA LYS A 170 -5.33 18.44 7.98
C LYS A 170 -5.54 18.45 6.47
N ASN A 171 -5.01 17.45 5.75
CA ASN A 171 -5.23 17.33 4.31
C ASN A 171 -6.68 16.98 3.96
N GLU A 172 -7.38 16.25 4.80
CA GLU A 172 -8.80 15.93 4.56
C GLU A 172 -9.67 17.18 4.66
N ASP A 173 -9.41 18.03 5.65
CA ASP A 173 -10.12 19.30 5.81
C ASP A 173 -9.81 20.25 4.66
N TYR A 174 -8.58 20.27 4.18
CA TYR A 174 -8.16 21.07 3.04
C TYR A 174 -8.84 20.62 1.74
N ILE A 175 -8.99 19.31 1.51
CA ILE A 175 -9.73 18.79 0.34
C ILE A 175 -11.21 19.23 0.40
N LYS A 176 -11.85 19.16 1.57
CA LYS A 176 -13.22 19.62 1.76
C LYS A 176 -13.36 21.11 1.47
N MET A 177 -12.46 21.94 2.02
CA MET A 177 -12.44 23.38 1.74
C MET A 177 -12.31 23.68 0.26
N LYS A 178 -11.32 23.04 -0.41
CA LYS A 178 -11.11 23.28 -1.85
C LYS A 178 -12.26 22.81 -2.71
N LYS A 179 -12.93 21.73 -2.33
CA LYS A 179 -14.16 21.31 -3.02
C LYS A 179 -15.28 22.32 -2.86
N THR A 180 -15.38 22.97 -1.71
CA THR A 180 -16.39 24.04 -1.44
C THR A 180 -16.06 25.32 -2.21
N ASP A 181 -14.79 25.68 -2.35
CA ASP A 181 -14.36 26.89 -3.07
C ASP A 181 -14.56 26.79 -4.60
N LEU A 182 -14.97 25.64 -5.11
CA LEU A 182 -15.30 25.44 -6.54
C LEU A 182 -16.77 25.73 -6.88
N PHE A 183 -17.55 26.16 -5.90
CA PHE A 183 -18.98 26.49 -6.06
C PHE A 183 -19.21 28.00 -5.99
#